data_780649450678ba1c82cabc00f72abc31
#
_entry.id   780649450678ba1c82cabc00f72abc31
#
_cell.length_a   1.000
_cell.length_b   1.000
_cell.length_c   1.000
_cell.angle_alpha   90.00
_cell.angle_beta   90.00
_cell.angle_gamma   90.00
#
_symmetry.space_group_name_H-M   'P 1'
#
loop_
_entity.id
_entity.type
_entity.pdbx_description
1 polymer ?
#
loop_
_entity_poly.entity_id
_entity_poly.type
_entity_poly.pdbx_seq_one_letter_code
_entity_poly.pdbx_strand_id
1 'polypeptide(L)'
;AGLLEGLSFDRLAGLPYAALPIGTAVALEMDRPLIYPRREIKEYGTQAAIEGAYMAGETVAIIDDLATTGGTKLEAVEKLTGAGLNVRDIVVLVDRESGARETLLQAGFHLHAVATIRQLLPHWRASGALSAEQEQAVLEFLQ
;
A
#
# COMPACT_ATOMS: atom_id res chain seq x y z
N ALA A 1 -3.99 10.13 5.51
CA ALA A 1 -4.80 10.01 6.73
C ALA A 1 -6.28 9.76 6.42
N GLY A 2 -7.00 10.64 5.70
CA GLY A 2 -8.47 10.57 5.54
C GLY A 2 -9.07 9.20 5.19
N LEU A 3 -8.44 8.41 4.31
CA LEU A 3 -8.91 7.05 4.01
C LEU A 3 -8.78 6.08 5.20
N LEU A 4 -7.91 6.37 6.13
CA LEU A 4 -7.62 5.52 7.29
C LEU A 4 -8.53 5.82 8.48
N GLU A 5 -9.17 7.00 8.55
CA GLU A 5 -10.01 7.42 9.67
C GLU A 5 -11.23 6.51 9.90
N GLY A 6 -11.73 5.88 8.83
CA GLY A 6 -12.84 4.92 8.90
C GLY A 6 -12.42 3.46 9.14
N LEU A 7 -11.12 3.17 9.21
CA LEU A 7 -10.59 1.82 9.35
C LEU A 7 -10.21 1.51 10.80
N SER A 8 -10.32 0.23 11.18
CA SER A 8 -9.95 -0.23 12.52
C SER A 8 -8.60 -0.94 12.46
N PHE A 9 -7.56 -0.33 13.03
CA PHE A 9 -6.21 -0.88 13.11
C PHE A 9 -5.47 -0.32 14.32
N ASP A 10 -4.44 -1.04 14.77
CA ASP A 10 -3.62 -0.66 15.91
C ASP A 10 -2.37 0.11 15.46
N ARG A 11 -1.80 -0.26 14.31
CA ARG A 11 -0.60 0.37 13.74
C ARG A 11 -0.56 0.36 12.22
N LEU A 12 0.35 1.15 11.67
CA LEU A 12 0.60 1.22 10.24
C LEU A 12 1.79 0.31 9.86
N ALA A 13 1.74 -0.27 8.67
CA ALA A 13 2.84 -1.02 8.08
C ALA A 13 3.22 -0.41 6.72
N GLY A 14 4.33 0.34 6.66
CA GLY A 14 4.85 0.93 5.42
C GLY A 14 5.62 -0.07 4.59
N LEU A 15 5.34 -0.21 3.30
CA LEU A 15 6.11 -1.10 2.44
C LEU A 15 7.40 -0.44 1.93
N PRO A 16 8.58 -1.08 2.08
CA PRO A 16 9.82 -0.53 1.56
C PRO A 16 9.83 -0.48 0.01
N TYR A 17 10.38 0.59 -0.61
CA TYR A 17 11.03 1.69 0.09
C TYR A 17 10.23 3.01 -0.05
N ALA A 18 9.51 3.22 -1.16
CA ALA A 18 8.82 4.47 -1.49
C ALA A 18 7.72 4.83 -0.48
N ALA A 19 7.07 3.82 0.11
CA ALA A 19 6.01 4.06 1.07
C ALA A 19 6.51 4.39 2.50
N LEU A 20 7.79 4.24 2.81
CA LEU A 20 8.29 4.59 4.15
C LEU A 20 8.13 6.07 4.49
N PRO A 21 8.55 7.04 3.64
CA PRO A 21 8.29 8.45 3.92
C PRO A 21 6.80 8.79 3.96
N ILE A 22 5.98 8.15 3.11
CA ILE A 22 4.52 8.33 3.12
C ILE A 22 3.94 7.81 4.44
N GLY A 23 4.28 6.57 4.81
CA GLY A 23 3.86 5.95 6.07
C GLY A 23 4.30 6.73 7.29
N THR A 24 5.51 7.29 7.28
CA THR A 24 6.02 8.16 8.35
C THR A 24 5.18 9.43 8.49
N ALA A 25 4.88 10.11 7.40
CA ALA A 25 4.05 11.32 7.43
C ALA A 25 2.64 11.02 7.96
N VAL A 26 2.02 9.94 7.50
CA VAL A 26 0.69 9.49 7.96
C VAL A 26 0.72 9.08 9.44
N ALA A 27 1.76 8.36 9.86
CA ALA A 27 1.92 7.92 11.25
C ALA A 27 2.01 9.11 12.23
N LEU A 28 2.77 10.15 11.85
CA LEU A 28 2.89 11.38 12.62
C LEU A 28 1.57 12.16 12.67
N GLU A 29 0.86 12.27 11.54
CA GLU A 29 -0.42 12.97 11.46
C GLU A 29 -1.51 12.30 12.30
N MET A 30 -1.55 10.97 12.31
CA MET A 30 -2.58 10.19 12.99
C MET A 30 -2.20 9.79 14.43
N ASP A 31 -1.00 10.12 14.90
CA ASP A 31 -0.44 9.64 16.16
C ASP A 31 -0.53 8.10 16.29
N ARG A 32 -0.08 7.39 15.26
CA ARG A 32 -0.11 5.93 15.18
C ARG A 32 1.30 5.36 15.00
N PRO A 33 1.64 4.25 15.67
CA PRO A 33 2.93 3.62 15.48
C PRO A 33 3.07 3.05 14.07
N LEU A 34 4.30 3.12 13.53
CA LEU A 34 4.68 2.60 12.24
C LEU A 34 5.67 1.45 12.39
N ILE A 35 5.41 0.37 11.67
CA ILE A 35 6.34 -0.74 11.46
C ILE A 35 6.56 -0.93 9.96
N TYR A 36 7.53 -1.74 9.58
CA TYR A 36 7.68 -2.13 8.16
C TYR A 36 8.31 -3.52 8.01
N PRO A 37 7.84 -4.33 7.05
CA PRO A 37 8.47 -5.58 6.71
C PRO A 37 9.79 -5.30 5.96
N ARG A 38 10.86 -5.97 6.33
CA ARG A 38 12.13 -5.88 5.60
C ARG A 38 11.99 -6.51 4.22
N ARG A 39 12.60 -5.89 3.22
CA ARG A 39 12.66 -6.45 1.87
C ARG A 39 13.52 -7.70 1.83
N GLU A 40 14.66 -7.67 2.51
CA GLU A 40 15.63 -8.77 2.61
C GLU A 40 15.79 -9.23 4.06
N ILE A 41 15.79 -10.53 4.29
CA ILE A 41 16.11 -11.12 5.59
C ILE A 41 17.64 -11.16 5.69
N LYS A 42 18.22 -10.50 6.70
CA LYS A 42 19.66 -10.57 6.95
C LYS A 42 20.03 -11.98 7.40
N GLU A 43 21.08 -12.54 6.80
CA GLU A 43 21.66 -13.84 7.21
C GLU A 43 22.31 -13.79 8.60
N TYR A 44 22.64 -12.59 9.11
CA TYR A 44 23.31 -12.38 10.40
C TYR A 44 22.58 -11.33 11.26
N GLY A 45 22.49 -11.59 12.56
CA GLY A 45 21.87 -10.71 13.57
C GLY A 45 20.46 -11.14 13.95
N THR A 46 19.66 -10.22 14.48
CA THR A 46 18.23 -10.48 14.73
C THR A 46 17.55 -10.72 13.38
N GLN A 47 17.14 -11.95 13.11
CA GLN A 47 16.40 -12.36 11.91
C GLN A 47 14.97 -11.77 11.88
N ALA A 48 14.77 -10.58 12.46
CA ALA A 48 13.48 -9.92 12.48
C ALA A 48 13.06 -9.58 11.04
N ALA A 49 11.99 -10.20 10.58
CA ALA A 49 11.39 -9.90 9.28
C ALA A 49 10.71 -8.53 9.25
N ILE A 50 10.41 -7.96 10.44
CA ILE A 50 9.70 -6.70 10.63
C ILE A 50 10.52 -5.79 11.53
N GLU A 51 10.61 -4.53 11.18
CA GLU A 51 11.19 -3.45 11.97
C GLU A 51 10.11 -2.66 12.71
N GLY A 52 10.43 -2.24 13.92
CA GLY A 52 9.54 -1.53 14.82
C GLY A 52 8.97 -2.43 15.91
N ALA A 53 8.34 -1.81 16.91
CA ALA A 53 7.71 -2.53 18.01
C ALA A 53 6.28 -2.93 17.64
N TYR A 54 5.89 -4.17 17.90
CA TYR A 54 4.53 -4.68 17.71
C TYR A 54 4.24 -5.83 18.69
N MET A 55 2.97 -6.16 18.84
CA MET A 55 2.51 -7.32 19.59
C MET A 55 1.71 -8.26 18.70
N ALA A 56 1.87 -9.55 18.91
CA ALA A 56 1.06 -10.55 18.20
C ALA A 56 -0.44 -10.33 18.49
N GLY A 57 -1.27 -10.50 17.46
CA GLY A 57 -2.70 -10.25 17.51
C GLY A 57 -3.13 -8.83 17.15
N GLU A 58 -2.20 -7.85 17.06
CA GLU A 58 -2.53 -6.51 16.60
C GLU A 58 -2.91 -6.51 15.11
N THR A 59 -3.81 -5.60 14.76
CA THR A 59 -4.22 -5.36 13.36
C THR A 59 -3.41 -4.23 12.77
N VAL A 60 -2.90 -4.43 11.56
CA VAL A 60 -2.14 -3.42 10.83
C VAL A 60 -2.83 -3.01 9.53
N ALA A 61 -2.81 -1.72 9.22
CA ALA A 61 -3.14 -1.20 7.92
C ALA A 61 -1.85 -1.01 7.10
N ILE A 62 -1.78 -1.65 5.94
CA ILE A 62 -0.63 -1.53 5.04
C ILE A 62 -0.71 -0.20 4.29
N ILE A 63 0.43 0.50 4.19
CA ILE A 63 0.60 1.71 3.38
C ILE A 63 1.59 1.42 2.26
N ASP A 64 1.20 1.72 1.02
CA ASP A 64 2.11 1.69 -0.13
C ASP A 64 1.86 2.88 -1.06
N ASP A 65 2.77 3.11 -2.01
CA ASP A 65 2.66 4.19 -2.99
C ASP A 65 1.73 3.81 -4.15
N LEU A 66 1.86 2.58 -4.65
CA LEU A 66 1.25 2.16 -5.90
C LEU A 66 0.74 0.72 -5.84
N ALA A 67 -0.44 0.44 -6.40
CA ALA A 67 -0.93 -0.90 -6.66
C ALA A 67 -0.97 -1.19 -8.18
N THR A 68 -0.44 -2.36 -8.56
CA THR A 68 -0.48 -2.90 -9.95
C THR A 68 -1.29 -4.19 -9.98
N THR A 69 -0.65 -5.33 -9.77
CA THR A 69 -1.28 -6.68 -9.76
C THR A 69 -1.58 -7.20 -8.36
N GLY A 70 -1.04 -6.58 -7.31
CA GLY A 70 -1.25 -6.98 -5.92
C GLY A 70 -0.21 -7.95 -5.35
N GLY A 71 0.64 -8.57 -6.15
CA GLY A 71 1.58 -9.60 -5.69
C GLY A 71 2.50 -9.14 -4.54
N THR A 72 3.15 -7.99 -4.66
CA THR A 72 4.02 -7.44 -3.60
C THR A 72 3.26 -7.16 -2.29
N LYS A 73 1.96 -6.85 -2.38
CA LYS A 73 1.10 -6.65 -1.21
C LYS A 73 0.83 -7.98 -0.52
N LEU A 74 0.57 -9.04 -1.28
CA LEU A 74 0.38 -10.39 -0.72
C LEU A 74 1.65 -10.91 -0.05
N GLU A 75 2.83 -10.71 -0.65
CA GLU A 75 4.12 -11.04 -0.01
C GLU A 75 4.33 -10.29 1.32
N ALA A 76 3.93 -9.02 1.37
CA ALA A 76 4.00 -8.24 2.61
C ALA A 76 2.99 -8.75 3.67
N VAL A 77 1.78 -9.09 3.25
CA VAL A 77 0.77 -9.71 4.11
C VAL A 77 1.30 -11.01 4.71
N GLU A 78 1.91 -11.89 3.92
CA GLU A 78 2.50 -13.15 4.40
C GLU A 78 3.57 -12.90 5.48
N LYS A 79 4.45 -11.92 5.29
CA LYS A 79 5.46 -11.54 6.30
C LYS A 79 4.84 -11.04 7.59
N LEU A 80 3.82 -10.18 7.50
CA LEU A 80 3.13 -9.59 8.65
C LEU A 80 2.33 -10.65 9.41
N THR A 81 1.57 -11.47 8.69
CA THR A 81 0.77 -12.56 9.32
C THR A 81 1.66 -13.66 9.89
N GLY A 82 2.79 -13.98 9.23
CA GLY A 82 3.81 -14.89 9.77
C GLY A 82 4.44 -14.41 11.09
N ALA A 83 4.41 -13.11 11.35
CA ALA A 83 4.83 -12.51 12.63
C ALA A 83 3.69 -12.39 13.66
N GLY A 84 2.51 -12.95 13.36
CA GLY A 84 1.36 -12.97 14.26
C GLY A 84 0.48 -11.72 14.21
N LEU A 85 0.66 -10.87 13.18
CA LEU A 85 -0.17 -9.68 12.97
C LEU A 85 -1.38 -9.99 12.09
N ASN A 86 -2.45 -9.21 12.24
CA ASN A 86 -3.63 -9.30 11.39
C ASN A 86 -3.58 -8.19 10.33
N VAL A 87 -3.94 -8.52 9.10
CA VAL A 87 -4.08 -7.55 8.00
C VAL A 87 -5.49 -7.65 7.45
N ARG A 88 -6.12 -6.51 7.16
CA ARG A 88 -7.41 -6.41 6.47
C ARG A 88 -7.37 -5.39 5.34
N ASP A 89 -6.72 -4.28 5.59
CA ASP A 89 -6.80 -3.08 4.77
C ASP A 89 -5.42 -2.70 4.23
N ILE A 90 -5.37 -2.40 2.94
CA ILE A 90 -4.20 -1.96 2.22
C ILE A 90 -4.54 -0.62 1.58
N VAL A 91 -3.79 0.43 1.90
CA VAL A 91 -4.02 1.78 1.43
C VAL A 91 -2.86 2.20 0.53
N VAL A 92 -3.16 2.66 -0.67
CA VAL A 92 -2.18 3.15 -1.63
C VAL A 92 -2.50 4.56 -2.08
N LEU A 93 -1.50 5.29 -2.58
CA LEU A 93 -1.76 6.58 -3.21
C LEU A 93 -2.43 6.38 -4.57
N VAL A 94 -1.92 5.47 -5.40
CA VAL A 94 -2.44 5.24 -6.74
C VAL A 94 -2.74 3.77 -6.99
N ASP A 95 -3.97 3.48 -7.40
CA ASP A 95 -4.33 2.20 -8.01
C ASP A 95 -4.19 2.34 -9.54
N ARG A 96 -3.30 1.53 -10.13
CA ARG A 96 -3.10 1.50 -11.58
C ARG A 96 -4.19 0.74 -12.34
N GLU A 97 -5.17 0.20 -11.64
CA GLU A 97 -6.28 -0.57 -12.23
C GLU A 97 -5.81 -1.75 -13.10
N SER A 98 -4.73 -2.42 -12.64
CA SER A 98 -4.11 -3.57 -13.31
C SER A 98 -4.41 -4.89 -12.58
N GLY A 99 -5.58 -5.01 -11.94
CA GLY A 99 -6.08 -6.24 -11.30
C GLY A 99 -5.74 -6.38 -9.81
N ALA A 100 -5.04 -5.43 -9.18
CA ALA A 100 -4.69 -5.54 -7.75
C ALA A 100 -5.91 -5.63 -6.84
N ARG A 101 -6.94 -4.84 -7.13
CA ARG A 101 -8.17 -4.81 -6.32
C ARG A 101 -8.86 -6.16 -6.26
N GLU A 102 -9.02 -6.80 -7.40
CA GLU A 102 -9.65 -8.12 -7.55
C GLU A 102 -8.80 -9.20 -6.90
N THR A 103 -7.49 -9.18 -7.15
CA THR A 103 -6.53 -10.14 -6.57
C THR A 103 -6.54 -10.09 -5.04
N LEU A 104 -6.48 -8.88 -4.47
CA LEU A 104 -6.48 -8.69 -3.03
C LEU A 104 -7.83 -9.04 -2.40
N LEU A 105 -8.94 -8.67 -3.06
CA LEU A 105 -10.28 -9.00 -2.58
C LEU A 105 -10.52 -10.52 -2.56
N GLN A 106 -10.09 -11.24 -3.58
CA GLN A 106 -10.16 -12.71 -3.62
C GLN A 106 -9.34 -13.37 -2.51
N ALA A 107 -8.24 -12.71 -2.08
CA ALA A 107 -7.43 -13.16 -0.96
C ALA A 107 -7.96 -12.69 0.41
N GLY A 108 -9.08 -11.95 0.46
CA GLY A 108 -9.74 -11.50 1.67
C GLY A 108 -9.25 -10.14 2.20
N PHE A 109 -8.59 -9.33 1.37
CA PHE A 109 -8.06 -8.02 1.74
C PHE A 109 -8.76 -6.89 0.95
N HIS A 110 -8.87 -5.72 1.57
CA HIS A 110 -9.48 -4.55 0.96
C HIS A 110 -8.41 -3.57 0.49
N LEU A 111 -8.46 -3.19 -0.79
CA LEU A 111 -7.62 -2.15 -1.37
C LEU A 111 -8.34 -0.81 -1.36
N HIS A 112 -7.75 0.18 -0.71
CA HIS A 112 -8.17 1.57 -0.71
C HIS A 112 -7.13 2.41 -1.46
N ALA A 113 -7.55 3.27 -2.37
CA ALA A 113 -6.67 4.15 -3.12
C ALA A 113 -7.11 5.60 -2.99
N VAL A 114 -6.14 6.52 -2.89
CA VAL A 114 -6.43 7.96 -2.93
C VAL A 114 -6.96 8.36 -4.29
N ALA A 115 -6.36 7.80 -5.36
CA ALA A 115 -6.83 7.97 -6.72
C ALA A 115 -6.57 6.72 -7.56
N THR A 116 -7.33 6.53 -8.63
CA THR A 116 -6.99 5.57 -9.68
C THR A 116 -6.24 6.29 -10.81
N ILE A 117 -5.54 5.51 -11.64
CA ILE A 117 -4.86 6.07 -12.82
C ILE A 117 -5.86 6.80 -13.73
N ARG A 118 -7.06 6.24 -13.95
CA ARG A 118 -8.12 6.87 -14.77
C ARG A 118 -8.57 8.22 -14.21
N GLN A 119 -8.61 8.37 -12.88
CA GLN A 119 -8.96 9.65 -12.24
C GLN A 119 -7.85 10.70 -12.41
N LEU A 120 -6.58 10.29 -12.50
CA LEU A 120 -5.45 11.20 -12.64
C LEU A 120 -5.24 11.69 -14.08
N LEU A 121 -5.58 10.88 -15.11
CA LEU A 121 -5.37 11.21 -16.52
C LEU A 121 -5.94 12.57 -16.93
N PRO A 122 -7.21 12.94 -16.61
CA PRO A 122 -7.76 14.25 -16.97
C PRO A 122 -6.99 15.42 -16.34
N HIS A 123 -6.50 15.27 -15.11
CA HIS A 123 -5.71 16.30 -14.44
C HIS A 123 -4.34 16.50 -15.10
N TRP A 124 -3.67 15.43 -15.47
CA TRP A 124 -2.39 15.49 -16.19
C TRP A 124 -2.57 16.04 -17.60
N ARG A 125 -3.68 15.72 -18.25
CA ARG A 125 -4.06 16.28 -19.56
C ARG A 125 -4.29 17.79 -19.46
N ALA A 126 -5.06 18.25 -18.46
CA ALA A 126 -5.36 19.66 -18.23
C ALA A 126 -4.12 20.47 -17.85
N SER A 127 -3.16 19.88 -17.13
CA SER A 127 -1.89 20.52 -16.78
C SER A 127 -0.85 20.54 -17.91
N GLY A 128 -1.12 19.87 -19.04
CA GLY A 128 -0.17 19.72 -20.14
C GLY A 128 0.93 18.67 -19.91
N ALA A 129 0.83 17.90 -18.81
CA ALA A 129 1.79 16.81 -18.51
C ALA A 129 1.60 15.60 -19.44
N LEU A 130 0.43 15.45 -20.06
CA LEU A 130 0.13 14.42 -21.07
C LEU A 130 -0.45 15.04 -22.34
N SER A 131 -0.10 14.47 -23.52
CA SER A 131 -0.80 14.74 -24.76
C SER A 131 -2.12 13.93 -24.84
N ALA A 132 -2.99 14.27 -25.80
CA ALA A 132 -4.21 13.51 -26.07
C ALA A 132 -3.90 12.07 -26.51
N GLU A 133 -2.88 11.90 -27.33
CA GLU A 133 -2.43 10.60 -27.81
C GLU A 133 -1.89 9.72 -26.68
N GLN A 134 -1.13 10.31 -25.75
CA GLN A 134 -0.61 9.60 -24.58
C GLN A 134 -1.74 9.18 -23.63
N GLU A 135 -2.72 10.05 -23.37
CA GLU A 135 -3.89 9.73 -22.57
C GLU A 135 -4.66 8.55 -23.20
N GLN A 136 -4.90 8.61 -24.50
CA GLN A 136 -5.62 7.55 -25.23
C GLN A 136 -4.86 6.21 -25.16
N ALA A 137 -3.54 6.22 -25.34
CA ALA A 137 -2.71 5.02 -25.25
C ALA A 137 -2.78 4.36 -23.86
N VAL A 138 -2.79 5.17 -22.79
CA VAL A 138 -2.96 4.64 -21.42
C VAL A 138 -4.35 4.05 -21.23
N LEU A 139 -5.41 4.71 -21.70
CA LEU A 139 -6.78 4.21 -21.60
C LEU A 139 -6.98 2.89 -22.35
N GLU A 140 -6.35 2.72 -23.50
CA GLU A 140 -6.36 1.48 -24.27
C GLU A 140 -5.61 0.35 -23.54
N PHE A 141 -4.50 0.66 -22.89
CA PHE A 141 -3.75 -0.32 -22.09
C PHE A 141 -4.52 -0.83 -20.86
N LEU A 142 -5.44 -0.02 -20.32
CA LEU A 142 -6.24 -0.33 -19.14
C LEU A 142 -7.55 -1.08 -19.46
N GLN A 143 -7.81 -1.41 -20.73
CA GLN A 143 -8.97 -2.20 -21.15
C GLN A 143 -8.70 -3.70 -21.03
#